data_923ed1c010602d515eafd9d437c39eeb
#
_entry.id   923ed1c010602d515eafd9d437c39eeb
#
_cell.length_a   1.000
_cell.length_b   1.000
_cell.length_c   1.000
_cell.angle_alpha   90.00
_cell.angle_beta   90.00
_cell.angle_gamma   90.00
#
_symmetry.space_group_name_H-M   'P 1'
#
loop_
_entity.id
_entity.type
_entity.pdbx_description
1 polymer ?
#
loop_
_entity_poly.entity_id
_entity_poly.type
_entity_poly.pdbx_seq_one_letter_code
_entity_poly.pdbx_strand_id
1 'polypeptide(L)'
;MENYSEVRAILERLCGAKGVSGAEDGAANAAAEMLAEYMPVHRSALGSVCGSLEGSGAHILLDAHIDQIGLVVTAIDDDGFLKVAKCGGADIRVLAAAEVTVHGKKDIHGVITSTPPHLASPSDEGKAKAFDEIAIDIGMKKEAALELVSPGDRVAFDGRFLSMLGSRVSSPSIDDRAGV
;
A
#
# COMPACT_ATOMS: atom_id res chain seq x y z
N MET A 1 5.38 3.44 33.69
CA MET A 1 4.64 3.40 32.42
C MET A 1 5.70 3.31 31.33
N GLU A 2 5.74 2.20 30.60
CA GLU A 2 6.63 2.08 29.46
C GLU A 2 6.25 3.15 28.43
N ASN A 3 7.27 3.81 27.92
CA ASN A 3 7.07 4.90 26.97
C ASN A 3 6.99 4.32 25.54
N TYR A 4 5.81 3.97 25.08
CA TYR A 4 5.58 3.47 23.71
C TYR A 4 5.67 4.57 22.62
N SER A 5 6.10 5.79 22.97
CA SER A 5 6.15 6.89 22.01
C SER A 5 7.15 6.65 20.89
N GLU A 6 8.28 6.01 21.19
CA GLU A 6 9.31 5.67 20.21
C GLU A 6 8.84 4.59 19.23
N VAL A 7 8.32 3.48 19.75
CA VAL A 7 7.76 2.40 18.92
C VAL A 7 6.63 2.92 18.02
N ARG A 8 5.79 3.80 18.56
CA ARG A 8 4.75 4.44 17.78
C ARG A 8 5.30 5.31 16.65
N ALA A 9 6.33 6.10 16.90
CA ALA A 9 6.95 6.96 15.89
C ALA A 9 7.60 6.13 14.76
N ILE A 10 8.25 5.01 15.12
CA ILE A 10 8.80 4.05 14.17
C ILE A 10 7.69 3.46 13.29
N LEU A 11 6.61 2.95 13.91
CA LEU A 11 5.47 2.40 13.18
C LEU A 11 4.80 3.42 12.27
N GLU A 12 4.60 4.66 12.75
CA GLU A 12 4.01 5.72 11.96
C GLU A 12 4.85 6.05 10.72
N ARG A 13 6.17 6.10 10.86
CA ARG A 13 7.10 6.32 9.76
C ARG A 13 7.10 5.16 8.75
N LEU A 14 7.19 3.93 9.23
CA LEU A 14 7.17 2.74 8.38
C LEU A 14 5.81 2.59 7.66
N CYS A 15 4.70 2.70 8.39
CA CYS A 15 3.37 2.53 7.83
C CYS A 15 2.97 3.67 6.88
N GLY A 16 3.54 4.87 7.04
CA GLY A 16 3.35 5.99 6.13
C GLY A 16 4.17 5.94 4.85
N ALA A 17 5.16 5.04 4.76
CA ALA A 17 6.01 4.94 3.58
C ALA A 17 5.33 4.16 2.46
N LYS A 18 5.56 4.58 1.19
CA LYS A 18 5.06 3.87 0.00
C LYS A 18 5.72 2.49 -0.12
N GLY A 19 4.94 1.47 -0.47
CA GLY A 19 5.49 0.12 -0.54
C GLY A 19 4.46 -0.93 -0.94
N VAL A 20 3.69 -0.69 -1.99
CA VAL A 20 2.82 -1.74 -2.59
C VAL A 20 3.71 -2.81 -3.21
N SER A 21 3.32 -4.09 -3.11
CA SER A 21 4.05 -5.24 -3.64
C SER A 21 4.57 -5.00 -5.07
N GLY A 22 5.88 -5.12 -5.27
CA GLY A 22 6.59 -4.84 -6.52
C GLY A 22 6.95 -3.36 -6.73
N ALA A 23 6.78 -2.49 -5.71
CA ALA A 23 7.26 -1.10 -5.68
C ALA A 23 7.54 -0.67 -4.22
N GLU A 24 8.37 -1.44 -3.53
CA GLU A 24 8.62 -1.32 -2.08
C GLU A 24 9.70 -0.29 -1.72
N ASP A 25 10.31 0.38 -2.70
CA ASP A 25 11.47 1.25 -2.48
C ASP A 25 11.26 2.31 -1.39
N GLY A 26 10.08 2.89 -1.28
CA GLY A 26 9.77 3.89 -0.26
C GLY A 26 9.85 3.32 1.15
N ALA A 27 9.20 2.18 1.38
CA ALA A 27 9.20 1.50 2.68
C ALA A 27 10.60 0.93 3.00
N ALA A 28 11.26 0.35 2.00
CA ALA A 28 12.62 -0.17 2.16
C ALA A 28 13.65 0.93 2.45
N ASN A 29 13.50 2.13 1.86
CA ASN A 29 14.34 3.28 2.21
C ASN A 29 14.12 3.72 3.66
N ALA A 30 12.86 3.84 4.08
CA ALA A 30 12.52 4.22 5.46
C ALA A 30 13.10 3.23 6.49
N ALA A 31 12.99 1.92 6.23
CA ALA A 31 13.58 0.88 7.07
C ALA A 31 15.11 0.96 7.08
N ALA A 32 15.73 1.10 5.90
CA ALA A 32 17.19 1.19 5.80
C ALA A 32 17.76 2.39 6.56
N GLU A 33 17.13 3.55 6.46
CA GLU A 33 17.55 4.76 7.19
C GLU A 33 17.47 4.58 8.71
N MET A 34 16.42 3.94 9.22
CA MET A 34 16.25 3.70 10.66
C MET A 34 17.23 2.62 11.17
N LEU A 35 17.39 1.53 10.44
CA LEU A 35 18.33 0.47 10.80
C LEU A 35 19.80 0.94 10.77
N ALA A 36 20.13 1.87 9.86
CA ALA A 36 21.47 2.41 9.73
C ALA A 36 21.96 3.21 10.96
N GLU A 37 21.04 3.62 11.83
CA GLU A 37 21.40 4.24 13.12
C GLU A 37 22.01 3.24 14.11
N TYR A 38 21.76 1.94 13.91
CA TYR A 38 22.16 0.89 14.85
C TYR A 38 23.19 -0.09 14.27
N MET A 39 23.25 -0.24 12.93
CA MET A 39 24.09 -1.24 12.28
C MET A 39 24.40 -0.90 10.84
N PRO A 40 25.47 -1.47 10.23
CA PRO A 40 25.68 -1.42 8.80
C PRO A 40 24.51 -2.07 8.04
N VAL A 41 23.99 -1.38 7.04
CA VAL A 41 22.85 -1.82 6.24
C VAL A 41 23.25 -1.94 4.77
N HIS A 42 22.74 -2.97 4.09
CA HIS A 42 22.88 -3.14 2.65
C HIS A 42 21.59 -3.62 2.03
N ARG A 43 21.44 -3.44 0.73
CA ARG A 43 20.35 -4.02 -0.04
C ARG A 43 20.79 -5.23 -0.82
N SER A 44 19.97 -6.27 -0.79
CA SER A 44 20.17 -7.44 -1.65
C SER A 44 19.78 -7.14 -3.10
N ALA A 45 20.13 -8.03 -4.03
CA ALA A 45 19.73 -7.91 -5.43
C ALA A 45 18.20 -7.95 -5.65
N LEU A 46 17.45 -8.53 -4.70
CA LEU A 46 15.98 -8.56 -4.71
C LEU A 46 15.34 -7.38 -3.99
N GLY A 47 16.13 -6.44 -3.47
CA GLY A 47 15.64 -5.24 -2.79
C GLY A 47 15.47 -5.38 -1.27
N SER A 48 15.70 -6.56 -0.68
CA SER A 48 15.62 -6.75 0.77
C SER A 48 16.62 -5.84 1.49
N VAL A 49 16.18 -5.22 2.56
CA VAL A 49 17.03 -4.44 3.48
C VAL A 49 17.62 -5.39 4.51
N CYS A 50 18.93 -5.48 4.56
CA CYS A 50 19.63 -6.39 5.47
C CYS A 50 20.58 -5.58 6.35
N GLY A 51 20.53 -5.80 7.66
CA GLY A 51 21.46 -5.31 8.65
C GLY A 51 22.06 -6.48 9.42
N SER A 52 23.26 -6.31 9.97
CA SER A 52 23.86 -7.34 10.80
C SER A 52 24.63 -6.74 11.96
N LEU A 53 24.48 -7.36 13.13
CA LEU A 53 25.24 -7.08 14.33
C LEU A 53 26.19 -8.23 14.59
N GLU A 54 27.44 -7.93 14.85
CA GLU A 54 28.43 -8.94 15.22
C GLU A 54 28.18 -9.45 16.65
N GLY A 55 28.41 -10.72 16.85
CA GLY A 55 28.27 -11.38 18.14
C GLY A 55 29.11 -12.66 18.20
N SER A 56 29.19 -13.26 19.38
CA SER A 56 29.97 -14.49 19.63
C SER A 56 29.08 -15.72 19.88
N GLY A 57 27.77 -15.60 19.76
CA GLY A 57 26.81 -16.67 20.06
C GLY A 57 26.26 -17.36 18.82
N ALA A 58 25.07 -17.93 18.96
CA ALA A 58 24.32 -18.48 17.85
C ALA A 58 23.89 -17.37 16.87
N HIS A 59 23.91 -17.70 15.58
CA HIS A 59 23.35 -16.82 14.57
C HIS A 59 21.81 -16.83 14.64
N ILE A 60 21.20 -15.66 14.77
CA ILE A 60 19.75 -15.49 14.77
C ILE A 60 19.40 -14.62 13.58
N LEU A 61 18.48 -15.07 12.74
CA LEU A 61 17.87 -14.30 11.66
C LEU A 61 16.49 -13.82 12.12
N LEU A 62 16.26 -12.52 12.05
CA LEU A 62 14.93 -11.92 12.14
C LEU A 62 14.52 -11.53 10.73
N ASP A 63 13.31 -11.87 10.33
CA ASP A 63 12.79 -11.62 8.99
C ASP A 63 11.34 -11.14 9.08
N ALA A 64 11.03 -10.07 8.33
CA ALA A 64 9.70 -9.50 8.23
C ALA A 64 9.50 -8.94 6.83
N HIS A 65 8.28 -9.06 6.25
CA HIS A 65 7.99 -8.46 4.97
C HIS A 65 7.61 -6.99 5.11
N ILE A 66 7.95 -6.19 4.09
CA ILE A 66 7.78 -4.74 4.13
C ILE A 66 6.72 -4.23 3.15
N ASP A 67 6.34 -5.06 2.19
CA ASP A 67 5.32 -4.71 1.22
C ASP A 67 3.93 -4.63 1.84
N GLN A 68 3.04 -3.95 1.16
CA GLN A 68 1.63 -3.87 1.51
C GLN A 68 0.76 -4.29 0.33
N ILE A 69 -0.44 -4.75 0.63
CA ILE A 69 -1.46 -5.01 -0.38
C ILE A 69 -1.84 -3.71 -1.09
N GLY A 70 -2.21 -3.84 -2.36
CA GLY A 70 -2.68 -2.73 -3.17
C GLY A 70 -3.27 -3.22 -4.48
N LEU A 71 -3.23 -2.36 -5.49
CA LEU A 71 -3.65 -2.67 -6.85
C LEU A 71 -2.54 -2.31 -7.84
N VAL A 72 -2.67 -2.83 -9.06
CA VAL A 72 -1.82 -2.45 -10.20
C VAL A 72 -2.70 -2.02 -11.36
N VAL A 73 -2.35 -0.91 -12.00
CA VAL A 73 -3.03 -0.43 -13.22
C VAL A 73 -2.74 -1.41 -14.36
N THR A 74 -3.79 -1.86 -15.04
CA THR A 74 -3.69 -2.77 -16.18
C THR A 74 -4.02 -2.09 -17.51
N ALA A 75 -4.92 -1.11 -17.49
CA ALA A 75 -5.31 -0.33 -18.68
C ALA A 75 -5.96 1.00 -18.26
N ILE A 76 -6.08 1.91 -19.21
CA ILE A 76 -6.87 3.14 -19.11
C ILE A 76 -7.94 3.06 -20.19
N ASP A 77 -9.21 3.15 -19.81
CA ASP A 77 -10.32 3.06 -20.78
C ASP A 77 -10.55 4.39 -21.52
N ASP A 78 -11.53 4.40 -22.43
CA ASP A 78 -11.78 5.56 -23.31
C ASP A 78 -12.34 6.78 -22.55
N ASP A 79 -12.92 6.56 -21.37
CA ASP A 79 -13.44 7.63 -20.51
C ASP A 79 -12.39 8.16 -19.52
N GLY A 80 -11.23 7.49 -19.39
CA GLY A 80 -10.13 7.84 -18.50
C GLY A 80 -10.11 7.09 -17.18
N PHE A 81 -11.01 6.12 -16.99
CA PHE A 81 -10.99 5.26 -15.80
C PHE A 81 -9.83 4.25 -15.87
N LEU A 82 -9.20 4.02 -14.73
CA LEU A 82 -8.12 3.04 -14.65
C LEU A 82 -8.68 1.65 -14.34
N LYS A 83 -8.40 0.68 -15.19
CA LYS A 83 -8.60 -0.74 -14.92
C LYS A 83 -7.47 -1.27 -14.08
N VAL A 84 -7.77 -2.15 -13.14
CA VAL A 84 -6.81 -2.61 -12.14
C VAL A 84 -6.88 -4.11 -11.90
N ALA A 85 -5.78 -4.66 -11.42
CA ALA A 85 -5.68 -6.00 -10.86
C ALA A 85 -5.17 -5.95 -9.41
N LYS A 86 -5.34 -7.06 -8.68
CA LYS A 86 -4.87 -7.17 -7.30
C LYS A 86 -3.34 -7.23 -7.23
N CYS A 87 -2.79 -6.55 -6.23
CA CYS A 87 -1.48 -6.83 -5.66
C CYS A 87 -1.70 -7.31 -4.23
N GLY A 88 -1.56 -8.62 -4.00
CA GLY A 88 -1.85 -9.24 -2.71
C GLY A 88 -3.34 -9.49 -2.45
N GLY A 89 -3.72 -9.61 -1.19
CA GLY A 89 -5.00 -10.10 -0.70
C GLY A 89 -6.11 -9.06 -0.60
N ALA A 90 -6.22 -8.10 -1.53
CA ALA A 90 -7.28 -7.09 -1.50
C ALA A 90 -8.69 -7.73 -1.52
N ASP A 91 -9.51 -7.40 -0.52
CA ASP A 91 -10.89 -7.91 -0.41
C ASP A 91 -11.86 -6.99 -1.16
N ILE A 92 -12.42 -7.51 -2.25
CA ILE A 92 -13.33 -6.76 -3.13
C ILE A 92 -14.54 -6.16 -2.38
N ARG A 93 -14.97 -6.76 -1.27
CA ARG A 93 -16.13 -6.34 -0.50
C ARG A 93 -15.97 -4.97 0.16
N VAL A 94 -14.73 -4.55 0.40
CA VAL A 94 -14.40 -3.28 1.07
C VAL A 94 -13.82 -2.24 0.13
N LEU A 95 -13.72 -2.53 -1.17
CA LEU A 95 -13.09 -1.64 -2.14
C LEU A 95 -14.02 -0.55 -2.68
N ALA A 96 -15.33 -0.79 -2.71
CA ALA A 96 -16.28 0.16 -3.27
C ALA A 96 -16.20 1.52 -2.56
N ALA A 97 -15.98 2.57 -3.33
CA ALA A 97 -15.79 3.95 -2.86
C ALA A 97 -14.54 4.17 -1.97
N ALA A 98 -13.60 3.22 -1.93
CA ALA A 98 -12.34 3.44 -1.24
C ALA A 98 -11.51 4.51 -1.97
N GLU A 99 -10.90 5.39 -1.18
CA GLU A 99 -9.93 6.37 -1.66
C GLU A 99 -8.58 5.67 -1.86
N VAL A 100 -7.88 6.07 -2.93
CA VAL A 100 -6.60 5.45 -3.33
C VAL A 100 -5.64 6.51 -3.85
N THR A 101 -4.35 6.20 -3.74
CA THR A 101 -3.29 6.96 -4.40
C THR A 101 -2.66 6.11 -5.50
N VAL A 102 -2.72 6.59 -6.73
CA VAL A 102 -2.04 6.01 -7.90
C VAL A 102 -0.62 6.55 -7.98
N HIS A 103 0.36 5.67 -7.91
CA HIS A 103 1.79 6.01 -7.98
C HIS A 103 2.28 5.98 -9.43
N GLY A 104 1.86 6.97 -10.24
CA GLY A 104 2.33 7.19 -11.59
C GLY A 104 3.57 8.09 -11.63
N LYS A 105 3.71 8.92 -12.67
CA LYS A 105 4.79 9.93 -12.73
C LYS A 105 4.76 10.91 -11.55
N LYS A 106 3.61 11.08 -10.95
CA LYS A 106 3.37 11.73 -9.65
C LYS A 106 2.24 11.00 -8.95
N ASP A 107 2.07 11.24 -7.65
CA ASP A 107 0.92 10.74 -6.93
C ASP A 107 -0.36 11.42 -7.40
N ILE A 108 -1.37 10.60 -7.67
CA ILE A 108 -2.68 11.04 -8.12
C ILE A 108 -3.72 10.41 -7.21
N HIS A 109 -4.54 11.23 -6.60
CA HIS A 109 -5.68 10.76 -5.83
C HIS A 109 -6.76 10.21 -6.75
N GLY A 110 -7.39 9.11 -6.35
CA GLY A 110 -8.47 8.48 -7.06
C GLY A 110 -9.47 7.81 -6.13
N VAL A 111 -10.60 7.44 -6.68
CA VAL A 111 -11.67 6.74 -5.95
C VAL A 111 -12.06 5.49 -6.73
N ILE A 112 -12.17 4.36 -6.04
CA ILE A 112 -12.65 3.12 -6.66
C ILE A 112 -14.15 3.26 -6.94
N THR A 113 -14.54 3.02 -8.19
CA THR A 113 -15.92 3.16 -8.64
C THR A 113 -16.85 2.15 -7.96
N SER A 114 -18.08 2.57 -7.72
CA SER A 114 -19.17 1.70 -7.27
C SER A 114 -20.42 1.93 -8.11
N THR A 115 -21.28 0.93 -8.20
CA THR A 115 -22.60 1.12 -8.83
C THR A 115 -23.58 1.59 -7.76
N PRO A 116 -24.22 2.76 -7.92
CA PRO A 116 -25.22 3.22 -6.98
C PRO A 116 -26.39 2.21 -6.90
N PRO A 117 -27.02 2.02 -5.73
CA PRO A 117 -28.11 1.05 -5.57
C PRO A 117 -29.26 1.19 -6.57
N HIS A 118 -29.61 2.43 -6.96
CA HIS A 118 -30.70 2.70 -7.91
C HIS A 118 -30.35 2.36 -9.38
N LEU A 119 -29.08 2.07 -9.68
CA LEU A 119 -28.60 1.60 -10.99
C LEU A 119 -28.20 0.13 -10.97
N ALA A 120 -28.18 -0.49 -9.79
CA ALA A 120 -27.92 -1.91 -9.66
C ALA A 120 -29.12 -2.73 -10.15
N SER A 121 -28.87 -3.86 -10.80
CA SER A 121 -29.94 -4.80 -11.14
C SER A 121 -30.41 -5.52 -9.87
N PRO A 122 -31.68 -6.01 -9.81
CA PRO A 122 -32.12 -6.81 -8.66
C PRO A 122 -31.28 -8.07 -8.41
N SER A 123 -30.59 -8.58 -9.42
CA SER A 123 -29.67 -9.72 -9.30
C SER A 123 -28.34 -9.36 -8.62
N ASP A 124 -27.98 -8.10 -8.58
CA ASP A 124 -26.69 -7.60 -8.06
C ASP A 124 -26.83 -7.02 -6.65
N GLU A 125 -28.04 -6.91 -6.16
CA GLU A 125 -28.33 -6.38 -4.82
C GLU A 125 -27.62 -7.23 -3.75
N GLY A 126 -26.82 -6.57 -2.92
CA GLY A 126 -26.05 -7.21 -1.85
C GLY A 126 -24.83 -8.02 -2.28
N LYS A 127 -24.47 -8.02 -3.58
CA LYS A 127 -23.25 -8.67 -4.07
C LYS A 127 -22.11 -7.69 -4.27
N ALA A 128 -20.91 -8.10 -3.88
CA ALA A 128 -19.70 -7.39 -4.30
C ALA A 128 -19.50 -7.59 -5.81
N LYS A 129 -19.06 -6.54 -6.51
CA LYS A 129 -18.69 -6.63 -7.92
C LYS A 129 -17.54 -7.60 -8.14
N ALA A 130 -17.45 -8.18 -9.32
CA ALA A 130 -16.24 -8.89 -9.72
C ALA A 130 -15.08 -7.90 -9.90
N PHE A 131 -13.84 -8.41 -9.80
CA PHE A 131 -12.65 -7.53 -9.77
C PHE A 131 -12.43 -6.80 -11.11
N ASP A 132 -12.84 -7.37 -12.21
CA ASP A 132 -12.81 -6.81 -13.56
C ASP A 132 -13.88 -5.74 -13.81
N GLU A 133 -14.88 -5.64 -12.92
CA GLU A 133 -15.94 -4.64 -12.98
C GLU A 133 -15.62 -3.36 -12.23
N ILE A 134 -14.58 -3.35 -11.40
CA ILE A 134 -14.15 -2.13 -10.72
C ILE A 134 -13.19 -1.32 -11.59
N ALA A 135 -13.19 -0.02 -11.37
CA ALA A 135 -12.24 0.89 -11.98
C ALA A 135 -11.89 1.99 -10.96
N ILE A 136 -10.86 2.76 -11.24
CA ILE A 136 -10.51 3.94 -10.43
C ILE A 136 -10.80 5.18 -11.24
N ASP A 137 -11.57 6.09 -10.67
CA ASP A 137 -11.78 7.44 -11.17
C ASP A 137 -10.71 8.36 -10.58
N ILE A 138 -9.92 8.99 -11.45
CA ILE A 138 -8.89 9.97 -11.10
C ILE A 138 -9.27 11.39 -11.55
N GLY A 139 -10.50 11.60 -11.99
CA GLY A 139 -11.03 12.88 -12.44
C GLY A 139 -10.42 13.40 -13.75
N MET A 140 -9.85 12.52 -14.58
CA MET A 140 -9.14 12.88 -15.82
C MET A 140 -9.74 12.18 -17.04
N LYS A 141 -9.67 12.84 -18.20
CA LYS A 141 -9.91 12.19 -19.48
C LYS A 141 -8.70 11.36 -19.89
N LYS A 142 -8.92 10.39 -20.79
CA LYS A 142 -7.93 9.41 -21.23
C LYS A 142 -6.57 10.03 -21.61
N GLU A 143 -6.58 11.08 -22.42
CA GLU A 143 -5.36 11.72 -22.91
C GLU A 143 -4.51 12.27 -21.75
N ALA A 144 -5.14 12.95 -20.80
CA ALA A 144 -4.47 13.48 -19.61
C ALA A 144 -4.01 12.38 -18.66
N ALA A 145 -4.80 11.31 -18.51
CA ALA A 145 -4.44 10.16 -17.70
C ALA A 145 -3.21 9.43 -18.26
N LEU A 146 -3.14 9.22 -19.58
CA LEU A 146 -1.99 8.60 -20.27
C LEU A 146 -0.68 9.39 -20.12
N GLU A 147 -0.76 10.69 -19.89
CA GLU A 147 0.44 11.50 -19.64
C GLU A 147 1.08 11.20 -18.28
N LEU A 148 0.29 10.74 -17.32
CA LEU A 148 0.67 10.63 -15.91
C LEU A 148 0.71 9.19 -15.39
N VAL A 149 -0.12 8.31 -15.96
CA VAL A 149 -0.33 6.92 -15.50
C VAL A 149 -0.04 5.95 -16.64
N SER A 150 0.57 4.84 -16.28
CA SER A 150 0.91 3.74 -17.20
C SER A 150 0.46 2.40 -16.64
N PRO A 151 0.14 1.41 -17.49
CA PRO A 151 0.02 0.03 -17.01
C PRO A 151 1.28 -0.40 -16.26
N GLY A 152 1.08 -1.02 -15.10
CA GLY A 152 2.15 -1.40 -14.18
C GLY A 152 2.30 -0.47 -12.97
N ASP A 153 1.77 0.75 -13.02
CA ASP A 153 1.79 1.67 -11.88
C ASP A 153 1.01 1.08 -10.70
N ARG A 154 1.56 1.25 -9.50
CA ARG A 154 0.97 0.72 -8.28
C ARG A 154 -0.04 1.69 -7.70
N VAL A 155 -1.03 1.11 -7.03
CA VAL A 155 -2.09 1.87 -6.36
C VAL A 155 -2.17 1.44 -4.91
N ALA A 156 -1.97 2.38 -4.01
CA ALA A 156 -2.12 2.16 -2.58
C ALA A 156 -3.54 2.56 -2.12
N PHE A 157 -4.09 1.82 -1.17
CA PHE A 157 -5.28 2.25 -0.46
C PHE A 157 -4.92 3.40 0.48
N ASP A 158 -5.67 4.49 0.42
CA ASP A 158 -5.46 5.62 1.32
C ASP A 158 -5.89 5.23 2.73
N GLY A 159 -5.03 5.53 3.68
CA GLY A 159 -5.27 5.27 5.08
C GLY A 159 -4.39 6.14 5.95
N ARG A 160 -4.83 6.35 7.18
CA ARG A 160 -4.09 7.15 8.15
C ARG A 160 -3.56 6.25 9.26
N PHE A 161 -2.40 6.62 9.77
CA PHE A 161 -1.94 6.10 11.05
C PHE A 161 -2.75 6.77 12.17
N LEU A 162 -3.58 5.99 12.84
CA LEU A 162 -4.51 6.49 13.84
C LEU A 162 -4.16 5.94 15.23
N SER A 163 -4.07 6.83 16.21
CA SER A 163 -4.08 6.44 17.62
C SER A 163 -5.49 6.16 18.08
N MET A 164 -5.67 5.00 18.69
CA MET A 164 -6.94 4.56 19.26
C MET A 164 -6.89 4.63 20.80
N LEU A 165 -7.98 4.28 21.43
CA LEU A 165 -8.03 4.23 22.90
C LEU A 165 -7.00 3.24 23.49
N GLY A 166 -6.38 3.64 24.56
CA GLY A 166 -5.28 2.92 25.19
C GLY A 166 -3.99 3.04 24.36
N SER A 167 -3.22 1.96 24.27
CA SER A 167 -1.96 1.89 23.51
C SER A 167 -2.12 1.20 22.16
N ARG A 168 -3.27 1.40 21.48
CA ARG A 168 -3.57 0.77 20.18
C ARG A 168 -3.38 1.77 19.06
N VAL A 169 -3.00 1.24 17.88
CA VAL A 169 -2.89 1.98 16.63
C VAL A 169 -3.63 1.24 15.51
N SER A 170 -4.00 1.96 14.47
CA SER A 170 -4.56 1.42 13.24
C SER A 170 -3.86 2.06 12.05
N SER A 171 -3.47 1.25 11.08
CA SER A 171 -2.85 1.70 9.82
C SER A 171 -2.98 0.63 8.74
N PRO A 172 -2.95 0.98 7.44
CA PRO A 172 -3.11 0.02 6.34
C PRO A 172 -2.04 -1.06 6.23
N SER A 173 -0.83 -0.82 6.74
CA SER A 173 0.35 -1.66 6.50
C SER A 173 1.04 -2.15 7.78
N ILE A 174 0.28 -2.32 8.86
CA ILE A 174 0.84 -2.86 10.11
C ILE A 174 1.32 -4.30 9.90
N ASP A 175 0.63 -5.08 9.10
CA ASP A 175 1.05 -6.39 8.61
C ASP A 175 1.92 -6.22 7.35
N ASP A 176 3.24 -6.49 7.38
CA ASP A 176 3.98 -6.85 8.61
C ASP A 176 5.07 -5.81 8.92
N ARG A 177 4.80 -4.53 8.70
CA ARG A 177 5.75 -3.45 9.06
C ARG A 177 5.93 -3.30 10.57
N ALA A 178 5.10 -3.96 11.36
CA ALA A 178 5.30 -4.06 12.80
C ALA A 178 6.38 -5.08 13.18
N GLY A 179 6.75 -5.98 12.28
CA GLY A 179 7.83 -6.94 12.45
C GLY A 179 9.19 -6.39 12.00
N VAL A 180 9.19 -5.31 11.22
CA VAL A 180 10.40 -4.63 10.75
C VAL A 180 11.05 -3.82 11.86
#